data_043a3b1ea541c144b24afda6d033c86c
#
_entry.id   043a3b1ea541c144b24afda6d033c86c
#
_cell.length_a   1.000
_cell.length_b   1.000
_cell.length_c   1.000
_cell.angle_alpha   90.00
_cell.angle_beta   90.00
_cell.angle_gamma   90.00
#
_symmetry.space_group_name_H-M   'P 1'
#
loop_
_entity.id
_entity.type
_entity.pdbx_description
1 polymer ?
#
loop_
_entity_poly.entity_id
_entity_poly.type
_entity_poly.pdbx_seq_one_letter_code
_entity_poly.pdbx_strand_id
1 'polypeptide(L)'
;MKSTAPVILFVSLFLSTFCATAQLTINSGASFTIQSGAVVTVQGDVTGSADVSGTGSLSLKGSAIQNINMNGFAVPNLIIDNVANANVTGNIKINNGVTFTNGKLILANNTVTLAAAETNSNMATGKFFETNGTGVVTKELTADISNYTVPVGLGTDYMPVAITTAGGTYNAASISVQAKAAASTFKHPRTESYLLNTWPIIRTGITGGTTNAVATYIDPTKVVGTEGDLKGFYWDGINWSLTGGNQNTTANTIAADITTNSGELYGMNKFVLLNTKIFLQAAYNPLTPGLMDDKLRTTVAYVSGNAPTGNLLPTADPYRTATYATNFVHVANTVAENVTNATVFNDQSNPSKNVVDWVFLELRSNVAAPTTVLQTRSGLLLRDGSVVDIDGVSPIYFKNTDPANTLNLYVAARHRNHVGLRSANLKTMDISSTPPALDLTANSNSMGSFGAN
;
A
#
# COMPACT_ATOMS: atom_id res chain seq x y z
N MET A 1 -49.86 44.26 -66.21
CA MET A 1 -48.48 43.81 -66.11
C MET A 1 -48.34 43.12 -64.75
N LYS A 2 -48.30 41.80 -64.68
CA LYS A 2 -48.05 41.05 -63.49
C LYS A 2 -46.57 40.61 -63.46
N SER A 3 -45.83 41.18 -62.52
CA SER A 3 -44.42 40.83 -62.29
C SER A 3 -44.39 39.49 -61.48
N THR A 4 -43.80 38.48 -62.11
CA THR A 4 -43.44 37.21 -61.45
C THR A 4 -42.01 37.28 -60.95
N ALA A 5 -41.80 37.34 -59.65
CA ALA A 5 -40.48 37.25 -59.05
C ALA A 5 -40.04 35.75 -59.04
N PRO A 6 -38.75 35.47 -59.36
CA PRO A 6 -38.23 34.11 -59.32
C PRO A 6 -38.03 33.68 -57.83
N VAL A 7 -38.57 32.56 -57.46
CA VAL A 7 -38.28 31.88 -56.20
C VAL A 7 -36.95 31.13 -56.36
N ILE A 8 -35.88 31.61 -55.70
CA ILE A 8 -34.62 30.91 -55.63
C ILE A 8 -34.70 29.88 -54.46
N LEU A 9 -34.77 28.61 -54.81
CA LEU A 9 -34.75 27.49 -53.86
C LEU A 9 -33.28 27.22 -53.51
N PHE A 10 -32.87 27.60 -52.28
CA PHE A 10 -31.59 27.16 -51.71
C PHE A 10 -31.73 25.70 -51.21
N VAL A 11 -31.18 24.75 -51.95
CA VAL A 11 -30.96 23.39 -51.47
C VAL A 11 -29.62 23.36 -50.76
N SER A 12 -29.63 23.41 -49.41
CA SER A 12 -28.44 23.15 -48.59
C SER A 12 -28.20 21.64 -48.57
N LEU A 13 -27.20 21.18 -49.33
CA LEU A 13 -26.72 19.79 -49.27
C LEU A 13 -25.93 19.62 -47.98
N PHE A 14 -26.53 19.02 -46.94
CA PHE A 14 -25.81 18.56 -45.78
C PHE A 14 -24.99 17.32 -46.18
N LEU A 15 -23.69 17.54 -46.47
CA LEU A 15 -22.73 16.45 -46.59
C LEU A 15 -22.38 15.97 -45.15
N SER A 16 -23.11 14.99 -44.62
CA SER A 16 -22.67 14.26 -43.43
C SER A 16 -21.49 13.38 -43.88
N THR A 17 -20.27 13.78 -43.51
CA THR A 17 -19.10 12.92 -43.61
C THR A 17 -19.28 11.78 -42.60
N PHE A 18 -19.81 10.65 -43.04
CA PHE A 18 -19.68 9.40 -42.32
C PHE A 18 -18.20 9.02 -42.36
N CYS A 19 -17.48 9.29 -41.27
CA CYS A 19 -16.15 8.72 -41.07
C CYS A 19 -16.34 7.24 -40.78
N ALA A 20 -16.27 6.38 -41.80
CA ALA A 20 -16.23 4.94 -41.60
C ALA A 20 -14.90 4.58 -40.95
N THR A 21 -14.90 4.30 -39.65
CA THR A 21 -13.71 3.81 -38.98
C THR A 21 -13.47 2.36 -39.39
N ALA A 22 -12.33 2.08 -40.02
CA ALA A 22 -11.95 0.75 -40.46
C ALA A 22 -11.66 -0.12 -39.24
N GLN A 23 -12.48 -1.14 -39.01
CA GLN A 23 -12.27 -2.17 -37.97
C GLN A 23 -11.40 -3.29 -38.53
N LEU A 24 -10.63 -3.94 -37.64
CA LEU A 24 -9.88 -5.16 -37.95
C LEU A 24 -10.46 -6.33 -37.18
N THR A 25 -10.93 -7.34 -37.92
CA THR A 25 -11.41 -8.61 -37.33
C THR A 25 -10.54 -9.76 -37.83
N ILE A 26 -9.99 -10.53 -36.90
CA ILE A 26 -9.17 -11.72 -37.15
C ILE A 26 -9.91 -12.94 -36.62
N ASN A 27 -10.51 -13.71 -37.49
CA ASN A 27 -11.32 -14.87 -37.13
C ASN A 27 -10.46 -16.06 -36.68
N SER A 28 -11.05 -16.97 -35.92
CA SER A 28 -10.42 -18.25 -35.53
C SER A 28 -9.92 -18.99 -36.74
N GLY A 29 -8.70 -19.52 -36.70
CA GLY A 29 -8.03 -20.22 -37.78
C GLY A 29 -7.52 -19.34 -38.92
N ALA A 30 -7.71 -18.03 -38.88
CA ALA A 30 -7.12 -17.11 -39.84
C ALA A 30 -5.59 -17.03 -39.66
N SER A 31 -4.85 -16.94 -40.76
CA SER A 31 -3.43 -16.62 -40.78
C SER A 31 -3.28 -15.17 -41.19
N PHE A 32 -2.92 -14.30 -40.23
CA PHE A 32 -2.67 -12.89 -40.46
C PHE A 32 -1.22 -12.57 -40.11
N THR A 33 -0.44 -12.15 -41.10
CA THR A 33 0.99 -11.90 -40.93
C THR A 33 1.31 -10.45 -41.27
N ILE A 34 1.98 -9.74 -40.35
CA ILE A 34 2.54 -8.39 -40.60
C ILE A 34 4.03 -8.54 -40.83
N GLN A 35 4.46 -8.34 -42.07
CA GLN A 35 5.88 -8.47 -42.48
C GLN A 35 6.79 -7.44 -41.79
N SER A 36 8.08 -7.74 -41.69
CA SER A 36 9.08 -6.81 -41.17
C SER A 36 9.02 -5.45 -41.86
N GLY A 37 9.01 -4.38 -41.03
CA GLY A 37 8.91 -2.99 -41.52
C GLY A 37 7.52 -2.56 -41.91
N ALA A 38 6.54 -3.45 -42.05
CA ALA A 38 5.16 -3.09 -42.34
C ALA A 38 4.41 -2.63 -41.07
N VAL A 39 3.54 -1.62 -41.26
CA VAL A 39 2.64 -1.12 -40.20
C VAL A 39 1.20 -1.25 -40.69
N VAL A 40 0.41 -2.05 -40.01
CA VAL A 40 -1.05 -2.09 -40.23
C VAL A 40 -1.69 -1.09 -39.28
N THR A 41 -2.23 -0.03 -39.83
CA THR A 41 -2.89 1.06 -39.10
C THR A 41 -4.39 0.82 -39.08
N VAL A 42 -4.97 0.79 -37.87
CA VAL A 42 -6.39 0.62 -37.63
C VAL A 42 -6.94 1.87 -36.95
N GLN A 43 -8.03 2.43 -37.49
CA GLN A 43 -8.71 3.60 -36.93
C GLN A 43 -9.98 3.26 -36.15
N GLY A 44 -10.48 2.05 -36.28
CA GLY A 44 -11.59 1.50 -35.52
C GLY A 44 -11.11 0.45 -34.51
N ASP A 45 -12.04 -0.38 -34.07
CA ASP A 45 -11.75 -1.44 -33.09
C ASP A 45 -10.98 -2.61 -33.71
N VAL A 46 -10.25 -3.34 -32.86
CA VAL A 46 -9.56 -4.58 -33.22
C VAL A 46 -10.15 -5.74 -32.43
N THR A 47 -10.55 -6.79 -33.14
CA THR A 47 -11.01 -8.05 -32.54
C THR A 47 -10.25 -9.22 -33.15
N GLY A 48 -9.61 -10.04 -32.32
CA GLY A 48 -8.82 -11.19 -32.73
C GLY A 48 -9.20 -12.46 -31.99
N SER A 49 -9.25 -13.56 -32.76
CA SER A 49 -9.41 -14.95 -32.25
C SER A 49 -8.34 -15.87 -32.85
N ALA A 50 -7.22 -15.30 -33.27
CA ALA A 50 -5.99 -15.96 -33.70
C ALA A 50 -4.79 -15.05 -33.52
N ASP A 51 -3.59 -15.62 -33.44
CA ASP A 51 -2.34 -14.85 -33.36
C ASP A 51 -2.08 -14.05 -34.65
N VAL A 52 -1.57 -12.84 -34.48
CA VAL A 52 -0.96 -12.08 -35.55
C VAL A 52 0.53 -12.43 -35.59
N SER A 53 0.97 -13.03 -36.70
CA SER A 53 2.35 -13.46 -36.88
C SER A 53 3.23 -12.39 -37.54
N GLY A 54 4.54 -12.67 -37.64
CA GLY A 54 5.54 -11.79 -38.25
C GLY A 54 6.26 -10.89 -37.26
N THR A 55 6.91 -9.84 -37.76
CA THR A 55 7.70 -8.89 -36.98
C THR A 55 7.36 -7.41 -37.26
N GLY A 56 6.31 -7.17 -38.05
CA GLY A 56 5.76 -5.82 -38.28
C GLY A 56 4.91 -5.32 -37.12
N SER A 57 4.21 -4.22 -37.28
CA SER A 57 3.50 -3.54 -36.19
C SER A 57 2.01 -3.40 -36.50
N LEU A 58 1.18 -3.62 -35.48
CA LEU A 58 -0.22 -3.21 -35.42
C LEU A 58 -0.29 -1.83 -34.75
N SER A 59 -0.84 -0.84 -35.43
CA SER A 59 -0.97 0.53 -34.90
C SER A 59 -2.43 0.86 -34.65
N LEU A 60 -2.75 1.22 -33.42
CA LEU A 60 -4.04 1.80 -33.02
C LEU A 60 -3.94 3.31 -33.17
N LYS A 61 -4.60 3.85 -34.21
CA LYS A 61 -4.52 5.26 -34.56
C LYS A 61 -5.90 5.83 -34.81
N GLY A 62 -6.39 6.62 -33.86
CA GLY A 62 -7.73 7.19 -33.95
C GLY A 62 -7.83 8.54 -33.25
N SER A 63 -8.98 9.18 -33.43
CA SER A 63 -9.37 10.42 -32.73
C SER A 63 -10.50 10.18 -31.71
N ALA A 64 -11.04 8.95 -31.68
CA ALA A 64 -11.99 8.45 -30.69
C ALA A 64 -11.39 7.26 -29.96
N ILE A 65 -11.95 6.90 -28.80
CA ILE A 65 -11.54 5.72 -28.04
C ILE A 65 -11.65 4.48 -28.94
N GLN A 66 -10.58 3.69 -29.01
CA GLN A 66 -10.56 2.40 -29.71
C GLN A 66 -10.57 1.25 -28.72
N ASN A 67 -11.18 0.13 -29.07
CA ASN A 67 -11.13 -1.10 -28.29
C ASN A 67 -10.24 -2.14 -28.99
N ILE A 68 -9.44 -2.82 -28.19
CA ILE A 68 -8.68 -4.00 -28.65
C ILE A 68 -9.04 -5.21 -27.81
N ASN A 69 -9.48 -6.27 -28.48
CA ASN A 69 -9.77 -7.56 -27.88
C ASN A 69 -9.08 -8.66 -28.69
N MET A 70 -8.05 -9.26 -28.13
CA MET A 70 -7.35 -10.38 -28.77
C MET A 70 -7.67 -11.73 -28.15
N ASN A 71 -8.59 -11.80 -27.15
CA ASN A 71 -8.95 -13.06 -26.45
C ASN A 71 -7.73 -13.85 -25.92
N GLY A 72 -6.64 -13.17 -25.57
CA GLY A 72 -5.39 -13.77 -25.13
C GLY A 72 -4.39 -14.09 -26.26
N PHE A 73 -4.80 -13.93 -27.52
CA PHE A 73 -3.91 -14.12 -28.66
C PHE A 73 -2.87 -13.01 -28.79
N ALA A 74 -1.79 -13.31 -29.53
CA ALA A 74 -0.63 -12.43 -29.63
C ALA A 74 -0.65 -11.50 -30.83
N VAL A 75 -0.01 -10.33 -30.65
CA VAL A 75 0.42 -9.44 -31.74
C VAL A 75 1.94 -9.29 -31.71
N PRO A 76 2.63 -9.09 -32.87
CA PRO A 76 4.08 -8.99 -32.88
C PRO A 76 4.56 -7.68 -32.20
N ASN A 77 4.15 -6.52 -32.69
CA ASN A 77 4.39 -5.23 -32.07
C ASN A 77 3.08 -4.44 -32.00
N LEU A 78 2.90 -3.64 -30.95
CA LEU A 78 1.75 -2.77 -30.77
C LEU A 78 2.18 -1.31 -30.66
N ILE A 79 1.64 -0.47 -31.53
CA ILE A 79 1.83 0.98 -31.46
C ILE A 79 0.53 1.62 -30.97
N ILE A 80 0.60 2.38 -29.89
CA ILE A 80 -0.49 3.20 -29.38
C ILE A 80 -0.27 4.63 -29.89
N ASP A 81 -1.06 5.02 -30.90
CA ASP A 81 -1.03 6.37 -31.53
C ASP A 81 -2.44 6.97 -31.54
N ASN A 82 -3.12 6.94 -30.39
CA ASN A 82 -4.49 7.41 -30.25
C ASN A 82 -4.60 8.41 -29.10
N VAL A 83 -4.78 9.67 -29.41
CA VAL A 83 -4.91 10.76 -28.42
C VAL A 83 -6.13 10.59 -27.49
N ALA A 84 -7.16 9.86 -27.91
CA ALA A 84 -8.33 9.54 -27.12
C ALA A 84 -8.16 8.25 -26.28
N ASN A 85 -6.98 7.61 -26.32
CA ASN A 85 -6.61 6.34 -25.71
C ASN A 85 -7.20 5.09 -26.43
N ALA A 86 -6.71 3.92 -26.01
CA ALA A 86 -7.27 2.64 -26.42
C ALA A 86 -7.61 1.80 -25.17
N ASN A 87 -8.72 1.04 -25.23
CA ASN A 87 -9.17 0.15 -24.18
C ASN A 87 -8.85 -1.31 -24.52
N VAL A 88 -8.34 -2.06 -23.58
CA VAL A 88 -8.25 -3.52 -23.66
C VAL A 88 -9.57 -4.09 -23.17
N THR A 89 -10.33 -4.72 -24.07
CA THR A 89 -11.63 -5.34 -23.76
C THR A 89 -11.58 -6.87 -23.74
N GLY A 90 -10.40 -7.45 -23.98
CA GLY A 90 -10.03 -8.85 -23.80
C GLY A 90 -8.52 -8.97 -23.73
N ASN A 91 -8.01 -9.99 -23.02
CA ASN A 91 -6.57 -10.16 -22.81
C ASN A 91 -5.79 -10.13 -24.13
N ILE A 92 -4.58 -9.62 -24.08
CA ILE A 92 -3.67 -9.52 -25.23
C ILE A 92 -2.25 -9.90 -24.83
N LYS A 93 -1.54 -10.61 -25.74
CA LYS A 93 -0.09 -10.83 -25.63
C LYS A 93 0.65 -10.00 -26.68
N ILE A 94 1.79 -9.44 -26.32
CA ILE A 94 2.66 -8.65 -27.21
C ILE A 94 4.03 -9.31 -27.21
N ASN A 95 4.48 -9.73 -28.40
CA ASN A 95 5.66 -10.59 -28.51
C ASN A 95 6.98 -9.83 -28.55
N ASN A 96 7.07 -8.70 -29.27
CA ASN A 96 8.35 -8.04 -29.54
C ASN A 96 8.45 -6.63 -28.97
N GLY A 97 7.40 -5.80 -29.13
CA GLY A 97 7.51 -4.45 -28.64
C GLY A 97 6.19 -3.68 -28.48
N VAL A 98 6.20 -2.76 -27.52
CA VAL A 98 5.15 -1.75 -27.37
C VAL A 98 5.75 -0.37 -27.53
N THR A 99 5.11 0.46 -28.36
CA THR A 99 5.50 1.86 -28.56
C THR A 99 4.32 2.77 -28.25
N PHE A 100 4.50 3.69 -27.32
CA PHE A 100 3.50 4.70 -27.01
C PHE A 100 3.85 6.00 -27.78
N THR A 101 3.18 6.24 -28.91
CA THR A 101 3.30 7.48 -29.65
C THR A 101 2.39 8.56 -29.06
N ASN A 102 1.11 8.24 -28.90
CA ASN A 102 0.12 9.11 -28.25
C ASN A 102 -0.90 8.27 -27.48
N GLY A 103 -1.29 8.77 -26.29
CA GLY A 103 -2.32 8.16 -25.48
C GLY A 103 -1.90 6.92 -24.68
N LYS A 104 -2.83 6.36 -23.96
CA LYS A 104 -2.67 5.26 -23.02
C LYS A 104 -3.34 3.98 -23.55
N LEU A 105 -2.91 2.84 -23.04
CA LEU A 105 -3.63 1.57 -23.17
C LEU A 105 -4.30 1.25 -21.82
N ILE A 106 -5.63 1.35 -21.77
CA ILE A 106 -6.44 1.22 -20.56
C ILE A 106 -6.87 -0.24 -20.39
N LEU A 107 -6.47 -0.86 -19.28
CA LEU A 107 -6.61 -2.31 -19.08
C LEU A 107 -7.97 -2.71 -18.50
N ALA A 108 -8.61 -1.85 -17.70
CA ALA A 108 -9.78 -2.20 -16.89
C ALA A 108 -9.50 -3.49 -16.06
N ASN A 109 -10.11 -4.62 -16.42
CA ASN A 109 -9.93 -5.90 -15.72
C ASN A 109 -9.15 -6.93 -16.56
N ASN A 110 -8.51 -6.49 -17.65
CA ASN A 110 -7.81 -7.37 -18.58
C ASN A 110 -6.30 -7.39 -18.32
N THR A 111 -5.65 -8.44 -18.79
CA THR A 111 -4.20 -8.62 -18.70
C THR A 111 -3.56 -8.28 -20.05
N VAL A 112 -2.51 -7.46 -20.00
CA VAL A 112 -1.54 -7.32 -21.09
C VAL A 112 -0.31 -8.14 -20.75
N THR A 113 -0.03 -9.17 -21.55
CA THR A 113 1.16 -10.00 -21.39
C THR A 113 2.25 -9.54 -22.35
N LEU A 114 3.40 -9.20 -21.81
CA LEU A 114 4.61 -8.83 -22.52
C LEU A 114 5.54 -10.04 -22.56
N ALA A 115 5.80 -10.57 -23.75
CA ALA A 115 6.67 -11.75 -23.89
C ALA A 115 8.10 -11.45 -23.38
N ALA A 116 8.90 -12.49 -23.13
CA ALA A 116 10.24 -12.33 -22.56
C ALA A 116 11.16 -11.42 -23.41
N ALA A 117 11.07 -11.52 -24.74
CA ALA A 117 11.85 -10.71 -25.67
C ALA A 117 11.30 -9.30 -25.89
N GLU A 118 10.11 -8.99 -25.36
CA GLU A 118 9.45 -7.71 -25.61
C GLU A 118 10.23 -6.55 -24.99
N THR A 119 10.26 -5.42 -25.71
CA THR A 119 10.80 -4.14 -25.29
C THR A 119 9.75 -3.04 -25.43
N ASN A 120 9.72 -2.10 -24.51
CA ASN A 120 8.79 -0.97 -24.60
C ASN A 120 9.54 0.35 -24.83
N SER A 121 8.88 1.33 -25.46
CA SER A 121 9.49 2.61 -25.83
C SER A 121 8.51 3.78 -25.74
N ASN A 122 9.08 4.98 -25.59
CA ASN A 122 8.35 6.25 -25.52
C ASN A 122 7.36 6.38 -24.37
N MET A 123 7.61 5.66 -23.26
CA MET A 123 6.79 5.75 -22.07
C MET A 123 6.99 7.07 -21.35
N ALA A 124 5.92 7.71 -20.95
CA ALA A 124 5.91 8.98 -20.22
C ALA A 124 4.53 9.25 -19.64
N THR A 125 4.37 10.39 -18.97
CA THR A 125 3.04 10.89 -18.58
C THR A 125 2.10 10.92 -19.78
N GLY A 126 0.91 10.32 -19.64
CA GLY A 126 -0.06 10.18 -20.74
C GLY A 126 0.26 9.07 -21.76
N LYS A 127 1.34 8.29 -21.57
CA LYS A 127 1.83 7.25 -22.47
C LYS A 127 2.25 6.01 -21.68
N PHE A 128 1.27 5.23 -21.21
CA PHE A 128 1.50 4.07 -20.33
C PHE A 128 0.31 3.12 -20.34
N PHE A 129 0.47 1.97 -19.67
CA PHE A 129 -0.62 1.06 -19.34
C PHE A 129 -1.40 1.57 -18.13
N GLU A 130 -2.66 1.94 -18.31
CA GLU A 130 -3.52 2.38 -17.21
C GLU A 130 -4.21 1.19 -16.56
N THR A 131 -3.86 0.93 -15.29
CA THR A 131 -4.36 -0.23 -14.51
C THR A 131 -5.54 0.18 -13.61
N ASN A 132 -6.59 0.75 -14.19
CA ASN A 132 -7.72 1.37 -13.50
C ASN A 132 -8.79 0.39 -12.96
N GLY A 133 -8.53 -0.90 -12.96
CA GLY A 133 -9.41 -1.95 -12.44
C GLY A 133 -8.62 -3.03 -11.73
N THR A 134 -8.90 -4.29 -12.05
CA THR A 134 -8.12 -5.45 -11.59
C THR A 134 -7.07 -5.90 -12.62
N GLY A 135 -7.00 -5.21 -13.77
CA GLY A 135 -6.07 -5.53 -14.84
C GLY A 135 -4.61 -5.34 -14.45
N VAL A 136 -3.74 -6.15 -15.00
CA VAL A 136 -2.30 -6.17 -14.71
C VAL A 136 -1.48 -6.18 -16.00
N VAL A 137 -0.26 -5.65 -15.91
CA VAL A 137 0.78 -5.86 -16.94
C VAL A 137 1.68 -6.99 -16.47
N THR A 138 1.77 -8.04 -17.26
CA THR A 138 2.55 -9.24 -16.97
C THR A 138 3.76 -9.33 -17.90
N LYS A 139 4.98 -9.28 -17.37
CA LYS A 139 6.22 -9.53 -18.12
C LYS A 139 6.61 -10.99 -17.97
N GLU A 140 6.69 -11.74 -19.08
CA GLU A 140 7.27 -13.08 -19.09
C GLU A 140 8.79 -13.03 -19.00
N LEU A 141 9.38 -14.03 -18.36
CA LEU A 141 10.83 -14.12 -18.13
C LEU A 141 11.35 -15.50 -18.49
N THR A 142 12.52 -15.53 -19.13
CA THR A 142 13.28 -16.77 -19.42
C THR A 142 14.69 -16.74 -18.83
N ALA A 143 15.13 -15.58 -18.34
CA ALA A 143 16.42 -15.33 -17.73
C ALA A 143 16.33 -14.10 -16.83
N ASP A 144 17.41 -13.78 -16.13
CA ASP A 144 17.57 -12.55 -15.38
C ASP A 144 17.33 -11.33 -16.25
N ILE A 145 16.65 -10.32 -15.68
CA ILE A 145 16.42 -9.02 -16.30
C ILE A 145 17.07 -7.91 -15.47
N SER A 146 17.59 -6.89 -16.13
CA SER A 146 18.18 -5.74 -15.47
C SER A 146 17.37 -4.49 -15.77
N ASN A 147 16.80 -3.89 -14.73
CA ASN A 147 16.10 -2.60 -14.79
C ASN A 147 15.01 -2.50 -15.90
N TYR A 148 14.25 -3.59 -16.08
CA TYR A 148 13.14 -3.58 -17.03
C TYR A 148 11.98 -2.75 -16.44
N THR A 149 11.59 -1.68 -17.14
CA THR A 149 10.51 -0.81 -16.70
C THR A 149 9.15 -1.32 -17.18
N VAL A 150 8.26 -1.62 -16.24
CA VAL A 150 6.84 -1.86 -16.49
C VAL A 150 6.12 -0.50 -16.41
N PRO A 151 5.65 0.07 -17.55
CA PRO A 151 5.13 1.43 -17.58
C PRO A 151 3.65 1.48 -17.20
N VAL A 152 3.37 1.35 -15.92
CA VAL A 152 2.01 1.42 -15.35
C VAL A 152 1.70 2.80 -14.80
N GLY A 153 0.40 3.08 -14.61
CA GLY A 153 -0.08 4.31 -14.01
C GLY A 153 -1.60 4.37 -13.91
N LEU A 154 -2.13 5.51 -13.44
CA LEU A 154 -3.56 5.74 -13.23
C LEU A 154 -3.95 7.17 -13.58
N GLY A 155 -4.99 7.36 -14.38
CA GLY A 155 -5.44 8.67 -14.79
C GLY A 155 -4.33 9.47 -15.49
N THR A 156 -3.81 10.52 -14.86
CA THR A 156 -2.67 11.30 -15.32
C THR A 156 -1.34 10.88 -14.71
N ASP A 157 -1.37 10.05 -13.69
CA ASP A 157 -0.23 9.71 -12.86
C ASP A 157 0.56 8.55 -13.50
N TYR A 158 1.74 8.84 -14.02
CA TYR A 158 2.69 7.84 -14.50
C TYR A 158 3.52 7.31 -13.35
N MET A 159 3.31 6.05 -12.97
CA MET A 159 3.89 5.42 -11.78
C MET A 159 4.57 4.09 -12.13
N PRO A 160 5.61 4.12 -12.99
CA PRO A 160 6.27 2.92 -13.47
C PRO A 160 6.98 2.16 -12.37
N VAL A 161 7.19 0.86 -12.63
CA VAL A 161 7.98 -0.02 -11.78
C VAL A 161 9.12 -0.62 -12.60
N ALA A 162 10.34 -0.35 -12.20
CA ALA A 162 11.52 -1.00 -12.76
C ALA A 162 11.83 -2.28 -11.98
N ILE A 163 12.01 -3.39 -12.69
CA ILE A 163 12.24 -4.71 -12.12
C ILE A 163 13.65 -5.18 -12.50
N THR A 164 14.34 -5.71 -11.50
CA THR A 164 15.63 -6.40 -11.66
C THR A 164 15.53 -7.77 -11.02
N THR A 165 15.95 -8.82 -11.73
CA THR A 165 16.09 -10.17 -11.17
C THR A 165 17.52 -10.65 -11.35
N ALA A 166 18.04 -11.44 -10.38
CA ALA A 166 19.40 -11.98 -10.44
C ALA A 166 19.49 -13.35 -9.78
N GLY A 167 20.14 -14.30 -10.48
CA GLY A 167 20.44 -15.63 -9.97
C GLY A 167 19.24 -16.56 -9.79
N GLY A 168 18.11 -16.27 -10.45
CA GLY A 168 16.89 -17.07 -10.41
C GLY A 168 16.88 -18.24 -11.40
N THR A 169 16.02 -19.22 -11.14
CA THR A 169 15.62 -20.25 -12.10
C THR A 169 14.21 -19.94 -12.59
N TYR A 170 14.00 -19.94 -13.91
CA TYR A 170 12.81 -19.47 -14.59
C TYR A 170 12.06 -20.64 -15.27
N ASN A 171 10.86 -20.96 -14.79
CA ASN A 171 10.01 -21.99 -15.37
C ASN A 171 8.59 -21.43 -15.60
N ALA A 172 8.22 -21.18 -16.86
CA ALA A 172 7.01 -20.43 -17.23
C ALA A 172 6.88 -19.16 -16.36
N ALA A 173 8.00 -18.43 -16.23
CA ALA A 173 8.15 -17.39 -15.25
C ALA A 173 7.59 -16.05 -15.73
N SER A 174 7.03 -15.29 -14.80
CA SER A 174 6.50 -13.95 -15.06
C SER A 174 6.45 -13.07 -13.81
N ILE A 175 6.43 -11.77 -14.03
CA ILE A 175 6.14 -10.77 -13.00
C ILE A 175 4.97 -9.91 -13.49
N SER A 176 3.90 -9.84 -12.71
CA SER A 176 2.75 -8.99 -12.96
C SER A 176 2.77 -7.78 -12.05
N VAL A 177 2.49 -6.61 -12.60
CA VAL A 177 2.51 -5.33 -11.89
C VAL A 177 1.19 -4.59 -12.12
N GLN A 178 0.69 -3.99 -11.06
CA GLN A 178 -0.43 -3.05 -11.07
C GLN A 178 -0.06 -1.79 -10.30
N ALA A 179 -0.55 -0.62 -10.71
CA ALA A 179 -0.59 0.59 -9.88
C ALA A 179 -2.01 0.78 -9.33
N LYS A 180 -2.14 1.16 -8.06
CA LYS A 180 -3.43 1.46 -7.40
C LYS A 180 -3.41 2.84 -6.76
N ALA A 181 -4.50 3.60 -6.93
CA ALA A 181 -4.69 4.92 -6.32
C ALA A 181 -5.29 4.79 -4.91
N ALA A 182 -4.63 4.04 -4.04
CA ALA A 182 -5.00 3.89 -2.65
C ALA A 182 -3.78 3.65 -1.80
N ALA A 183 -3.78 4.20 -0.58
CA ALA A 183 -2.81 3.81 0.43
C ALA A 183 -3.01 2.33 0.80
N SER A 184 -1.93 1.66 1.17
CA SER A 184 -2.01 0.28 1.65
C SER A 184 -2.97 0.16 2.84
N THR A 185 -3.86 -0.82 2.78
CA THR A 185 -4.75 -1.17 3.90
C THR A 185 -4.03 -1.91 5.01
N PHE A 186 -2.82 -2.40 4.74
CA PHE A 186 -1.98 -3.14 5.70
C PHE A 186 -1.05 -2.22 6.49
N LYS A 187 -0.93 -0.93 6.12
CA LYS A 187 -0.13 0.01 6.91
C LYS A 187 -0.73 0.18 8.31
N HIS A 188 0.12 0.36 9.30
CA HIS A 188 -0.36 0.64 10.65
C HIS A 188 -1.18 1.95 10.67
N PRO A 189 -2.30 2.03 11.43
CA PRO A 189 -3.13 3.26 11.50
C PRO A 189 -2.36 4.52 11.90
N ARG A 190 -1.29 4.36 12.66
CA ARG A 190 -0.42 5.45 13.14
C ARG A 190 0.73 5.83 12.22
N THR A 191 0.82 5.25 11.02
CA THR A 191 1.83 5.65 10.04
C THR A 191 1.65 7.12 9.70
N GLU A 192 2.71 7.92 9.90
CA GLU A 192 2.66 9.38 9.79
C GLU A 192 3.02 9.89 8.38
N SER A 193 3.99 9.22 7.74
CA SER A 193 4.43 9.54 6.38
C SER A 193 4.23 8.32 5.50
N TYR A 194 3.46 8.48 4.39
CA TYR A 194 3.11 7.36 3.52
C TYR A 194 2.62 7.82 2.15
N LEU A 195 2.59 6.91 1.19
CA LEU A 195 2.06 7.15 -0.15
C LEU A 195 0.55 6.89 -0.24
N LEU A 196 -0.14 7.65 -1.10
CA LEU A 196 -1.55 7.45 -1.45
C LEU A 196 -1.74 6.48 -2.62
N ASN A 197 -0.72 5.72 -2.95
CA ASN A 197 -0.74 4.69 -4.00
C ASN A 197 0.08 3.48 -3.59
N THR A 198 -0.23 2.31 -4.18
CA THR A 198 0.46 1.04 -3.97
C THR A 198 0.73 0.35 -5.29
N TRP A 199 1.69 -0.60 -5.29
CA TRP A 199 1.99 -1.45 -6.44
C TRP A 199 1.90 -2.93 -6.05
N PRO A 200 0.73 -3.56 -6.26
CA PRO A 200 0.63 -5.02 -6.20
C PRO A 200 1.56 -5.67 -7.22
N ILE A 201 2.33 -6.65 -6.76
CA ILE A 201 3.29 -7.38 -7.58
C ILE A 201 3.08 -8.89 -7.36
N ILE A 202 2.94 -9.63 -8.46
CA ILE A 202 2.83 -11.08 -8.44
C ILE A 202 4.01 -11.66 -9.22
N ARG A 203 4.73 -12.58 -8.60
CA ARG A 203 5.87 -13.30 -9.16
C ARG A 203 5.50 -14.76 -9.32
N THR A 204 5.62 -15.30 -10.51
CA THR A 204 5.26 -16.68 -10.84
C THR A 204 6.45 -17.38 -11.48
N GLY A 205 6.65 -18.66 -11.16
CA GLY A 205 7.64 -19.52 -11.85
C GLY A 205 9.11 -19.13 -11.67
N ILE A 206 9.43 -18.27 -10.69
CA ILE A 206 10.80 -17.88 -10.34
C ILE A 206 11.16 -18.55 -9.02
N THR A 207 12.22 -19.34 -9.00
CA THR A 207 12.74 -19.98 -7.79
C THR A 207 14.19 -19.55 -7.53
N GLY A 208 14.49 -19.30 -6.25
CA GLY A 208 15.80 -18.75 -5.86
C GLY A 208 16.04 -17.33 -6.36
N GLY A 209 17.29 -16.90 -6.26
CA GLY A 209 17.71 -15.57 -6.67
C GLY A 209 17.08 -14.42 -5.92
N THR A 210 17.26 -13.22 -6.44
CA THR A 210 16.67 -11.97 -5.92
C THR A 210 15.76 -11.34 -6.96
N THR A 211 14.73 -10.67 -6.51
CA THR A 211 13.88 -9.80 -7.33
C THR A 211 13.75 -8.48 -6.62
N ASN A 212 14.19 -7.39 -7.23
CA ASN A 212 14.05 -6.04 -6.69
C ASN A 212 13.11 -5.22 -7.58
N ALA A 213 12.26 -4.43 -6.95
CA ALA A 213 11.34 -3.51 -7.63
C ALA A 213 11.60 -2.08 -7.16
N VAL A 214 11.69 -1.16 -8.12
CA VAL A 214 11.82 0.28 -7.90
C VAL A 214 10.61 0.96 -8.51
N ALA A 215 9.76 1.53 -7.68
CA ALA A 215 8.55 2.23 -8.12
C ALA A 215 8.71 3.75 -8.03
N THR A 216 8.19 4.46 -9.05
CA THR A 216 8.14 5.92 -9.06
C THR A 216 6.80 6.40 -8.51
N TYR A 217 6.84 7.29 -7.51
CA TYR A 217 5.64 7.94 -6.92
C TYR A 217 5.52 9.39 -7.39
N ILE A 218 4.39 10.01 -7.09
CA ILE A 218 4.10 11.40 -7.49
C ILE A 218 4.19 12.30 -6.27
N ASP A 219 5.23 13.13 -6.21
CA ASP A 219 5.39 14.16 -5.19
C ASP A 219 4.91 15.52 -5.72
N PRO A 220 4.30 16.38 -4.88
CA PRO A 220 3.86 16.13 -3.49
C PRO A 220 2.44 15.52 -3.40
N THR A 221 1.71 15.37 -4.50
CA THR A 221 0.26 15.11 -4.49
C THR A 221 -0.12 13.72 -3.97
N LYS A 222 0.81 12.77 -3.99
CA LYS A 222 0.59 11.40 -3.49
C LYS A 222 1.39 11.08 -2.23
N VAL A 223 2.00 12.09 -1.60
CA VAL A 223 2.76 11.94 -0.36
C VAL A 223 1.96 12.54 0.79
N VAL A 224 1.78 11.79 1.86
CA VAL A 224 1.27 12.26 3.15
C VAL A 224 2.44 12.35 4.12
N GLY A 225 2.50 13.42 4.91
CA GLY A 225 3.58 13.64 5.88
C GLY A 225 4.88 14.14 5.24
N THR A 226 6.02 13.64 5.69
CA THR A 226 7.35 14.07 5.26
C THR A 226 7.92 13.09 4.24
N GLU A 227 8.18 13.54 3.03
CA GLU A 227 8.74 12.71 1.95
C GLU A 227 10.06 12.03 2.36
N GLY A 228 10.96 12.77 3.00
CA GLY A 228 12.28 12.25 3.43
C GLY A 228 12.21 11.09 4.43
N ASP A 229 11.08 10.89 5.09
CA ASP A 229 10.85 9.77 6.00
C ASP A 229 10.52 8.45 5.28
N LEU A 230 10.06 8.53 4.03
CA LEU A 230 9.61 7.36 3.29
C LEU A 230 10.75 6.34 3.08
N LYS A 231 10.40 5.07 3.10
CA LYS A 231 11.21 3.93 2.66
C LYS A 231 10.33 2.98 1.88
N GLY A 232 10.93 2.23 0.97
CA GLY A 232 10.23 1.18 0.26
C GLY A 232 10.08 -0.06 1.14
N PHE A 233 8.86 -0.53 1.29
CA PHE A 233 8.51 -1.76 2.00
C PHE A 233 7.82 -2.72 1.04
N TYR A 234 7.98 -4.01 1.29
CA TYR A 234 7.21 -5.05 0.64
C TYR A 234 6.33 -5.78 1.66
N TRP A 235 5.03 -5.84 1.41
CA TRP A 235 4.06 -6.63 2.17
C TRP A 235 3.94 -8.01 1.53
N ASP A 236 4.20 -9.07 2.28
CA ASP A 236 4.21 -10.45 1.79
C ASP A 236 2.86 -11.19 2.00
N GLY A 237 1.84 -10.48 2.49
CA GLY A 237 0.55 -11.03 2.90
C GLY A 237 0.44 -11.23 4.41
N ILE A 238 1.55 -11.21 5.16
CA ILE A 238 1.60 -11.41 6.61
C ILE A 238 2.44 -10.32 7.28
N ASN A 239 3.62 -10.02 6.73
CA ASN A 239 4.59 -9.11 7.33
C ASN A 239 5.09 -8.08 6.32
N TRP A 240 5.50 -6.93 6.83
CA TRP A 240 6.30 -5.97 6.10
C TRP A 240 7.77 -6.37 6.09
N SER A 241 8.41 -6.24 4.95
CA SER A 241 9.87 -6.37 4.77
C SER A 241 10.45 -5.03 4.31
N LEU A 242 11.62 -4.68 4.85
CA LEU A 242 12.41 -3.51 4.45
C LEU A 242 13.70 -3.89 3.71
N THR A 243 13.86 -5.15 3.32
CA THR A 243 15.03 -5.65 2.59
C THR A 243 15.14 -4.97 1.23
N GLY A 244 16.32 -4.45 0.88
CA GLY A 244 16.52 -3.68 -0.34
C GLY A 244 15.80 -2.33 -0.36
N GLY A 245 15.20 -1.93 0.77
CA GLY A 245 14.38 -0.74 0.88
C GLY A 245 15.18 0.55 0.82
N ASN A 246 15.07 1.27 -0.28
CA ASN A 246 15.67 2.57 -0.50
C ASN A 246 14.60 3.59 -0.91
N GLN A 247 14.96 4.86 -0.75
CA GLN A 247 14.24 5.99 -1.29
C GLN A 247 15.21 6.91 -2.01
N ASN A 248 14.72 7.53 -3.08
CA ASN A 248 15.41 8.63 -3.74
C ASN A 248 14.41 9.77 -3.95
N THR A 249 14.50 10.82 -3.14
CA THR A 249 13.60 11.98 -3.19
C THR A 249 13.79 12.84 -4.43
N THR A 250 14.97 12.81 -5.07
CA THR A 250 15.22 13.54 -6.32
C THR A 250 14.54 12.85 -7.52
N ALA A 251 14.53 11.52 -7.51
CA ALA A 251 13.88 10.73 -8.56
C ALA A 251 12.44 10.32 -8.19
N ASN A 252 11.97 10.65 -7.00
CA ASN A 252 10.68 10.25 -6.41
C ASN A 252 10.46 8.73 -6.51
N THR A 253 11.44 7.95 -6.05
CA THR A 253 11.38 6.49 -6.12
C THR A 253 11.51 5.84 -4.75
N ILE A 254 10.85 4.69 -4.61
CA ILE A 254 11.02 3.74 -3.51
C ILE A 254 11.41 2.39 -4.09
N ALA A 255 12.19 1.61 -3.34
CA ALA A 255 12.59 0.27 -3.75
C ALA A 255 12.39 -0.74 -2.63
N ALA A 256 12.11 -1.99 -2.97
CA ALA A 256 12.15 -3.12 -2.04
C ALA A 256 12.40 -4.44 -2.79
N ASP A 257 12.91 -5.43 -2.05
CA ASP A 257 13.02 -6.79 -2.55
C ASP A 257 11.66 -7.50 -2.43
N ILE A 258 11.29 -8.19 -3.51
CA ILE A 258 10.08 -8.99 -3.59
C ILE A 258 10.40 -10.39 -3.07
N THR A 259 10.02 -10.68 -1.84
CA THR A 259 10.43 -11.87 -1.09
C THR A 259 9.48 -13.07 -1.27
N THR A 260 8.25 -12.82 -1.73
CA THR A 260 7.22 -13.87 -1.93
C THR A 260 6.61 -13.79 -3.32
N ASN A 261 5.73 -14.75 -3.63
CA ASN A 261 5.08 -14.82 -4.94
C ASN A 261 3.93 -13.81 -5.12
N SER A 262 3.41 -13.23 -4.05
CA SER A 262 2.33 -12.23 -4.13
C SER A 262 2.45 -11.26 -2.96
N GLY A 263 2.34 -9.98 -3.25
CA GLY A 263 2.39 -8.92 -2.25
C GLY A 263 2.26 -7.54 -2.87
N GLU A 264 2.62 -6.52 -2.11
CA GLU A 264 2.62 -5.14 -2.61
C GLU A 264 3.87 -4.36 -2.20
N LEU A 265 4.39 -3.57 -3.12
CA LEU A 265 5.40 -2.55 -2.84
C LEU A 265 4.69 -1.28 -2.36
N TYR A 266 5.20 -0.71 -1.26
CA TYR A 266 4.60 0.47 -0.63
C TYR A 266 5.63 1.40 0.00
N GLY A 267 5.36 2.70 -0.04
CA GLY A 267 6.20 3.73 0.59
C GLY A 267 5.59 4.22 1.90
N MET A 268 6.33 4.11 3.00
CA MET A 268 5.96 4.65 4.30
C MET A 268 7.19 4.92 5.18
N ASN A 269 7.00 5.64 6.31
CA ASN A 269 8.10 5.84 7.25
C ASN A 269 8.46 4.55 7.99
N LYS A 270 9.72 4.43 8.39
CA LYS A 270 10.16 3.31 9.23
C LYS A 270 9.48 3.34 10.59
N PHE A 271 9.22 2.15 11.11
CA PHE A 271 8.59 1.94 12.40
C PHE A 271 9.13 0.68 13.08
N VAL A 272 8.79 0.53 14.35
CA VAL A 272 8.90 -0.73 15.10
C VAL A 272 7.61 -0.96 15.87
N LEU A 273 7.31 -2.21 16.16
CA LEU A 273 6.13 -2.61 16.91
C LEU A 273 6.53 -3.17 18.28
N LEU A 274 5.76 -2.82 19.29
CA LEU A 274 5.93 -3.33 20.65
C LEU A 274 4.68 -4.11 21.06
N ASN A 275 4.87 -5.38 21.39
CA ASN A 275 3.91 -6.20 22.09
C ASN A 275 4.36 -6.31 23.57
N THR A 276 3.57 -5.77 24.50
CA THR A 276 3.90 -5.81 25.92
C THR A 276 2.70 -6.22 26.75
N LYS A 277 2.98 -6.82 27.91
CA LYS A 277 1.98 -7.29 28.86
C LYS A 277 2.29 -6.74 30.24
N ILE A 278 1.27 -6.17 30.89
CA ILE A 278 1.34 -5.66 32.27
C ILE A 278 0.04 -5.98 33.03
N PHE A 279 0.10 -6.02 34.36
CA PHE A 279 -1.09 -6.00 35.20
C PHE A 279 -1.08 -4.79 36.12
N LEU A 280 -2.25 -4.16 36.27
CA LEU A 280 -2.50 -3.15 37.29
C LEU A 280 -2.96 -3.87 38.57
N GLN A 281 -2.24 -3.72 39.65
CA GLN A 281 -2.51 -4.44 40.91
C GLN A 281 -3.95 -4.23 41.40
N ALA A 282 -4.47 -3.01 41.35
CA ALA A 282 -5.83 -2.71 41.83
C ALA A 282 -6.93 -3.27 40.89
N ALA A 283 -6.62 -3.57 39.66
CA ALA A 283 -7.55 -4.16 38.68
C ALA A 283 -7.41 -5.70 38.61
N TYR A 284 -6.31 -6.25 39.12
CA TYR A 284 -6.08 -7.70 39.08
C TYR A 284 -7.14 -8.45 39.87
N ASN A 285 -7.77 -9.44 39.24
CA ASN A 285 -8.82 -10.23 39.86
C ASN A 285 -8.28 -11.63 40.24
N PRO A 286 -8.06 -11.90 41.57
CA PRO A 286 -7.53 -13.18 41.99
C PRO A 286 -8.51 -14.34 41.80
N LEU A 287 -9.81 -14.06 41.61
CA LEU A 287 -10.83 -15.07 41.34
C LEU A 287 -10.81 -15.54 39.88
N THR A 288 -10.19 -14.77 38.99
CA THR A 288 -9.97 -15.11 37.59
C THR A 288 -8.48 -14.91 37.24
N PRO A 289 -7.61 -15.86 37.64
CA PRO A 289 -6.18 -15.71 37.48
C PRO A 289 -5.78 -15.40 36.05
N GLY A 290 -4.89 -14.41 35.88
CA GLY A 290 -4.44 -13.94 34.55
C GLY A 290 -5.35 -12.92 33.90
N LEU A 291 -6.40 -12.46 34.58
CA LEU A 291 -7.30 -11.41 34.09
C LEU A 291 -7.42 -10.25 35.08
N MET A 292 -7.67 -9.05 34.53
CA MET A 292 -8.04 -7.86 35.28
C MET A 292 -9.54 -7.59 35.18
N ASP A 293 -10.10 -6.87 36.15
CA ASP A 293 -11.45 -6.33 36.08
C ASP A 293 -11.47 -5.12 35.11
N ASP A 294 -12.52 -5.02 34.30
CA ASP A 294 -12.75 -3.96 33.33
C ASP A 294 -13.87 -2.97 33.78
N LYS A 295 -13.95 -2.74 35.09
CA LYS A 295 -15.04 -1.97 35.69
C LYS A 295 -15.13 -0.52 35.22
N LEU A 296 -14.02 0.11 34.86
CA LEU A 296 -14.05 1.48 34.34
C LEU A 296 -14.83 1.61 33.03
N ARG A 297 -14.85 0.56 32.24
CA ARG A 297 -15.62 0.48 31.01
C ARG A 297 -17.11 0.26 31.26
N THR A 298 -17.43 -0.53 32.28
CA THR A 298 -18.80 -0.96 32.61
C THR A 298 -19.43 -0.18 33.74
N THR A 299 -18.61 0.42 34.62
CA THR A 299 -19.08 1.21 35.76
C THR A 299 -19.41 2.62 35.28
N VAL A 300 -20.53 3.07 35.69
CA VAL A 300 -21.18 4.31 35.39
C VAL A 300 -20.87 5.27 36.53
N ALA A 301 -20.46 6.51 36.22
CA ALA A 301 -20.13 7.51 37.22
C ALA A 301 -21.32 7.69 38.18
N TYR A 302 -21.11 7.42 39.47
CA TYR A 302 -22.10 7.68 40.50
C TYR A 302 -22.15 9.18 40.78
N VAL A 303 -23.12 9.85 40.17
CA VAL A 303 -23.47 11.22 40.58
C VAL A 303 -24.58 11.08 41.61
N SER A 304 -24.33 11.57 42.84
CA SER A 304 -25.27 11.51 43.95
C SER A 304 -26.69 11.87 43.50
N GLY A 305 -27.61 10.89 43.59
CA GLY A 305 -29.04 11.10 43.27
C GLY A 305 -29.49 10.74 41.82
N ASN A 306 -28.59 10.34 40.91
CA ASN A 306 -28.97 9.90 39.58
C ASN A 306 -28.40 8.52 39.26
N ALA A 307 -29.13 7.75 38.44
CA ALA A 307 -28.64 6.51 37.89
C ALA A 307 -27.36 6.79 37.05
N PRO A 308 -26.37 5.91 37.16
CA PRO A 308 -25.13 6.07 36.44
C PRO A 308 -25.31 6.05 34.93
N THR A 309 -24.66 6.97 34.22
CA THR A 309 -24.71 7.04 32.76
C THR A 309 -23.31 7.11 32.17
N GLY A 310 -22.86 6.03 31.53
CA GLY A 310 -21.72 6.01 30.60
C GLY A 310 -20.45 5.34 31.10
N ASN A 311 -19.59 5.10 30.16
CA ASN A 311 -18.25 4.59 30.30
C ASN A 311 -17.32 5.67 30.92
N LEU A 312 -16.53 5.28 31.93
CA LEU A 312 -15.57 6.18 32.59
C LEU A 312 -14.22 6.31 31.83
N LEU A 313 -14.02 5.52 30.79
CA LEU A 313 -12.82 5.60 29.98
C LEU A 313 -12.95 6.74 28.99
N PRO A 314 -12.03 7.72 29.00
CA PRO A 314 -12.03 8.78 27.99
C PRO A 314 -11.66 8.19 26.62
N THR A 315 -12.27 8.75 25.56
CA THR A 315 -11.88 8.44 24.17
C THR A 315 -10.53 9.06 23.79
N ALA A 316 -10.11 10.08 24.51
CA ALA A 316 -8.81 10.73 24.35
C ALA A 316 -7.83 10.24 25.43
N ASP A 317 -6.56 10.21 25.11
CA ASP A 317 -5.45 9.95 26.00
C ASP A 317 -5.52 10.83 27.27
N PRO A 318 -5.71 10.27 28.47
CA PRO A 318 -5.82 11.04 29.68
C PRO A 318 -4.51 11.71 30.10
N TYR A 319 -3.36 11.21 29.66
CA TYR A 319 -2.04 11.69 30.08
C TYR A 319 -1.67 13.06 29.48
N ARG A 320 -2.44 13.54 28.49
CA ARG A 320 -2.31 14.89 27.92
C ARG A 320 -3.17 15.95 28.63
N THR A 321 -4.01 15.54 29.56
CA THR A 321 -4.83 16.51 30.33
C THR A 321 -3.96 17.30 31.29
N ALA A 322 -4.38 18.51 31.65
CA ALA A 322 -3.65 19.39 32.58
C ALA A 322 -3.32 18.71 33.91
N THR A 323 -4.15 17.75 34.37
CA THR A 323 -3.94 16.99 35.60
C THR A 323 -2.72 16.10 35.54
N TYR A 324 -2.39 15.54 34.39
CA TYR A 324 -1.37 14.49 34.25
C TYR A 324 -0.15 14.92 33.41
N ALA A 325 -0.29 15.92 32.53
CA ALA A 325 0.73 16.28 31.56
C ALA A 325 2.08 16.66 32.18
N THR A 326 2.09 17.17 33.43
CA THR A 326 3.32 17.49 34.14
C THR A 326 4.15 16.25 34.50
N ASN A 327 3.47 15.14 34.82
CA ASN A 327 4.10 13.88 35.25
C ASN A 327 4.27 12.89 34.09
N PHE A 328 3.52 13.07 33.00
CA PHE A 328 3.52 12.19 31.81
C PHE A 328 3.88 13.01 30.59
N VAL A 329 5.15 13.42 30.51
CA VAL A 329 5.64 14.26 29.42
C VAL A 329 5.76 13.43 28.14
N HIS A 330 5.03 13.82 27.10
CA HIS A 330 5.13 13.18 25.79
C HIS A 330 6.42 13.64 25.09
N VAL A 331 7.17 12.67 24.58
CA VAL A 331 8.43 12.87 23.85
C VAL A 331 8.29 12.26 22.45
N ALA A 332 8.69 13.00 21.43
CA ALA A 332 8.62 12.58 20.00
C ALA A 332 7.23 12.05 19.60
N ASN A 333 6.19 12.58 20.23
CA ASN A 333 4.79 12.23 20.00
C ASN A 333 3.93 13.48 20.18
N THR A 334 3.75 14.21 19.11
CA THR A 334 3.01 15.49 19.10
C THR A 334 1.51 15.31 18.84
N VAL A 335 1.10 14.16 18.29
CA VAL A 335 -0.29 13.88 17.97
C VAL A 335 -0.96 13.18 19.16
N ALA A 336 -2.12 13.70 19.56
CA ALA A 336 -2.90 13.08 20.63
C ALA A 336 -3.41 11.69 20.20
N GLU A 337 -3.32 10.74 21.13
CA GLU A 337 -3.91 9.42 20.98
C GLU A 337 -5.42 9.53 21.27
N ASN A 338 -6.22 9.31 20.25
CA ASN A 338 -7.67 9.27 20.36
C ASN A 338 -8.19 7.96 19.79
N VAL A 339 -9.05 7.29 20.53
CA VAL A 339 -9.78 6.14 20.00
C VAL A 339 -10.73 6.65 18.90
N THR A 340 -10.50 6.22 17.67
CA THR A 340 -11.28 6.69 16.51
C THR A 340 -12.69 6.10 16.47
N ASN A 341 -12.87 4.93 17.10
CA ASN A 341 -14.16 4.26 17.21
C ASN A 341 -14.42 3.85 18.66
N ALA A 342 -15.39 4.47 19.29
CA ALA A 342 -15.77 4.17 20.68
C ALA A 342 -16.22 2.72 20.91
N THR A 343 -16.50 1.95 19.86
CA THR A 343 -16.83 0.51 19.95
C THR A 343 -15.67 -0.33 20.49
N VAL A 344 -14.43 0.20 20.49
CA VAL A 344 -13.28 -0.42 21.17
C VAL A 344 -13.55 -0.65 22.66
N PHE A 345 -14.38 0.19 23.28
CA PHE A 345 -14.79 0.04 24.68
C PHE A 345 -16.00 -0.86 24.91
N ASN A 346 -16.62 -1.39 23.86
CA ASN A 346 -17.72 -2.35 24.00
C ASN A 346 -17.19 -3.74 24.42
N ASP A 347 -18.12 -4.62 24.79
CA ASP A 347 -17.81 -6.03 25.00
C ASP A 347 -17.24 -6.65 23.73
N GLN A 348 -16.05 -7.21 23.87
CA GLN A 348 -15.41 -7.93 22.78
C GLN A 348 -15.92 -9.38 22.73
N SER A 349 -15.88 -10.00 21.55
CA SER A 349 -16.25 -11.41 21.37
C SER A 349 -15.42 -12.35 22.27
N ASN A 350 -14.16 -11.96 22.53
CA ASN A 350 -13.32 -12.57 23.57
C ASN A 350 -13.25 -11.62 24.77
N PRO A 351 -13.92 -11.90 25.91
CA PRO A 351 -13.93 -11.01 27.07
C PRO A 351 -12.56 -10.71 27.67
N SER A 352 -11.54 -11.54 27.43
CA SER A 352 -10.17 -11.25 27.88
C SER A 352 -9.56 -10.05 27.16
N LYS A 353 -10.13 -9.66 26.04
CA LYS A 353 -9.71 -8.52 25.21
C LYS A 353 -10.50 -7.23 25.49
N ASN A 354 -11.38 -7.21 26.46
CA ASN A 354 -12.02 -5.97 26.91
C ASN A 354 -10.99 -4.99 27.47
N VAL A 355 -11.20 -3.70 27.22
CA VAL A 355 -10.30 -2.64 27.70
C VAL A 355 -10.50 -2.40 29.20
N VAL A 356 -9.40 -2.34 29.94
CA VAL A 356 -9.35 -2.03 31.37
C VAL A 356 -9.12 -0.54 31.61
N ASP A 357 -8.06 0.01 30.97
CA ASP A 357 -7.68 1.42 31.12
C ASP A 357 -6.66 1.83 30.04
N TRP A 358 -6.28 3.10 30.06
CA TRP A 358 -5.14 3.65 29.34
C TRP A 358 -3.83 3.37 30.07
N VAL A 359 -2.75 3.19 29.33
CA VAL A 359 -1.39 3.06 29.85
C VAL A 359 -0.43 3.93 29.05
N PHE A 360 0.55 4.51 29.73
CA PHE A 360 1.59 5.34 29.13
C PHE A 360 2.88 4.53 29.00
N LEU A 361 3.40 4.44 27.77
CA LEU A 361 4.61 3.71 27.43
C LEU A 361 5.75 4.67 27.07
N GLU A 362 6.95 4.33 27.51
CA GLU A 362 8.17 5.08 27.22
C GLU A 362 9.23 4.15 26.64
N LEU A 363 9.80 4.51 25.49
CA LEU A 363 11.06 3.96 25.04
C LEU A 363 12.20 4.77 25.61
N ARG A 364 13.15 4.09 26.27
CA ARG A 364 14.25 4.74 26.98
C ARG A 364 15.60 4.28 26.45
N SER A 365 16.55 5.21 26.43
CA SER A 365 17.90 4.97 25.95
C SER A 365 18.55 3.77 26.65
N ASN A 366 19.44 3.09 25.93
CA ASN A 366 20.29 2.00 26.44
C ASN A 366 21.56 2.50 27.11
N VAL A 367 21.76 3.82 27.24
CA VAL A 367 22.92 4.43 27.90
C VAL A 367 22.68 4.55 29.39
N ALA A 368 23.74 4.54 30.20
CA ALA A 368 23.73 4.51 31.66
C ALA A 368 22.76 5.47 32.33
N ALA A 369 22.29 5.08 33.53
CA ALA A 369 21.30 5.83 34.32
C ALA A 369 21.70 7.31 34.61
N PRO A 370 20.73 8.26 34.57
CA PRO A 370 19.31 8.00 34.30
C PRO A 370 19.04 7.82 32.80
N THR A 371 18.31 6.78 32.44
CA THR A 371 17.94 6.51 31.05
C THR A 371 17.03 7.64 30.54
N THR A 372 17.39 8.22 29.39
CA THR A 372 16.61 9.28 28.76
C THR A 372 15.38 8.71 28.06
N VAL A 373 14.22 9.34 28.19
CA VAL A 373 13.04 9.04 27.40
C VAL A 373 13.26 9.51 25.96
N LEU A 374 13.18 8.61 25.02
CA LEU A 374 13.38 8.87 23.59
C LEU A 374 12.06 9.03 22.84
N GLN A 375 11.07 8.24 23.23
CA GLN A 375 9.75 8.27 22.59
C GLN A 375 8.68 7.77 23.55
N THR A 376 7.48 8.30 23.44
CA THR A 376 6.32 7.91 24.25
C THR A 376 5.11 7.57 23.39
N ARG A 377 4.26 6.69 23.90
CA ARG A 377 2.92 6.38 23.35
C ARG A 377 1.95 6.08 24.50
N SER A 378 0.70 6.47 24.31
CA SER A 378 -0.40 5.96 25.13
C SER A 378 -1.11 4.84 24.38
N GLY A 379 -1.45 3.77 25.09
CA GLY A 379 -2.13 2.60 24.54
C GLY A 379 -3.26 2.14 25.45
N LEU A 380 -4.00 1.16 25.00
CA LEU A 380 -5.11 0.54 25.71
C LEU A 380 -4.64 -0.76 26.39
N LEU A 381 -4.90 -0.87 27.67
CA LEU A 381 -4.61 -2.08 28.45
C LEU A 381 -5.83 -2.98 28.44
N LEU A 382 -5.64 -4.23 28.04
CA LEU A 382 -6.69 -5.24 27.99
C LEU A 382 -6.69 -6.11 29.25
N ARG A 383 -7.80 -6.81 29.51
CA ARG A 383 -7.98 -7.66 30.70
C ARG A 383 -6.91 -8.73 30.86
N ASP A 384 -6.41 -9.30 29.76
CA ASP A 384 -5.32 -10.30 29.80
C ASP A 384 -3.93 -9.70 29.98
N GLY A 385 -3.85 -8.39 30.20
CA GLY A 385 -2.62 -7.63 30.36
C GLY A 385 -1.98 -7.15 29.08
N SER A 386 -2.44 -7.56 27.90
CA SER A 386 -1.93 -7.05 26.63
C SER A 386 -2.12 -5.54 26.53
N VAL A 387 -1.10 -4.84 26.02
CA VAL A 387 -1.19 -3.41 25.68
C VAL A 387 -1.24 -3.28 24.17
N VAL A 388 -2.30 -2.64 23.69
CA VAL A 388 -2.59 -2.47 22.27
C VAL A 388 -2.73 -0.99 21.90
N ASP A 389 -2.65 -0.69 20.63
CA ASP A 389 -2.85 0.67 20.13
C ASP A 389 -4.33 1.10 20.20
N ILE A 390 -4.61 2.34 19.81
CA ILE A 390 -5.93 3.00 19.90
C ILE A 390 -7.04 2.31 19.08
N ASP A 391 -6.70 1.37 18.20
CA ASP A 391 -7.65 0.53 17.48
C ASP A 391 -8.15 -0.66 18.32
N GLY A 392 -7.55 -0.87 19.49
CA GLY A 392 -7.88 -1.96 20.41
C GLY A 392 -7.31 -3.33 20.04
N VAL A 393 -6.49 -3.43 18.99
CA VAL A 393 -6.04 -4.71 18.42
C VAL A 393 -4.55 -4.73 18.08
N SER A 394 -4.05 -3.71 17.39
CA SER A 394 -2.68 -3.68 16.87
C SER A 394 -1.64 -3.56 17.99
N PRO A 395 -0.43 -4.11 17.82
CA PRO A 395 0.71 -3.80 18.68
C PRO A 395 1.00 -2.29 18.68
N ILE A 396 1.63 -1.80 19.75
CA ILE A 396 1.97 -0.38 19.86
C ILE A 396 3.02 0.01 18.82
N TYR A 397 2.70 1.02 18.04
CA TYR A 397 3.55 1.58 16.99
C TYR A 397 4.48 2.66 17.53
N PHE A 398 5.77 2.56 17.17
CA PHE A 398 6.74 3.64 17.35
C PHE A 398 7.42 3.97 16.03
N LYS A 399 7.49 5.26 15.69
CA LYS A 399 8.24 5.70 14.51
C LYS A 399 9.73 5.42 14.72
N ASN A 400 10.37 4.77 13.77
CA ASN A 400 11.80 4.50 13.83
C ASN A 400 12.58 5.53 13.01
N THR A 401 13.26 6.45 13.70
CA THR A 401 14.13 7.46 13.09
C THR A 401 15.61 7.04 13.09
N ASP A 402 15.95 5.92 13.74
CA ASP A 402 17.31 5.37 13.77
C ASP A 402 17.69 4.84 12.37
N PRO A 403 18.94 4.97 11.93
CA PRO A 403 19.42 4.32 10.71
C PRO A 403 19.18 2.81 10.70
N ALA A 404 19.27 2.14 11.85
CA ALA A 404 18.98 0.72 11.99
C ALA A 404 17.48 0.42 11.75
N ASN A 405 17.20 -0.80 11.28
CA ASN A 405 15.82 -1.27 11.08
C ASN A 405 15.18 -1.79 12.37
N THR A 406 15.98 -2.02 13.40
CA THR A 406 15.55 -2.49 14.73
C THR A 406 15.95 -1.47 15.78
N LEU A 407 15.15 -1.36 16.83
CA LEU A 407 15.50 -0.59 18.04
C LEU A 407 15.77 -1.55 19.19
N ASN A 408 16.80 -1.24 20.00
CA ASN A 408 17.17 -2.02 21.17
C ASN A 408 17.20 -1.09 22.38
N LEU A 409 16.06 -0.98 23.07
CA LEU A 409 15.79 0.04 24.09
C LEU A 409 15.12 -0.57 25.33
N TYR A 410 15.22 0.13 26.44
CA TYR A 410 14.37 -0.19 27.59
C TYR A 410 12.94 0.29 27.34
N VAL A 411 11.98 -0.48 27.82
CA VAL A 411 10.56 -0.15 27.80
C VAL A 411 10.08 0.09 29.22
N ALA A 412 9.47 1.26 29.45
CA ALA A 412 8.77 1.53 30.70
C ALA A 412 7.27 1.68 30.45
N ALA A 413 6.48 1.14 31.35
CA ALA A 413 5.03 1.29 31.38
C ALA A 413 4.64 2.04 32.66
N ARG A 414 3.87 3.11 32.51
CA ARG A 414 3.42 3.99 33.60
C ARG A 414 1.91 4.13 33.56
N HIS A 415 1.33 4.31 34.71
CA HIS A 415 -0.11 4.50 34.86
C HIS A 415 -0.40 5.62 35.88
N ARG A 416 -1.48 6.38 35.67
CA ARG A 416 -1.84 7.52 36.52
C ARG A 416 -2.06 7.20 37.99
N ASN A 417 -2.46 5.95 38.30
CA ASN A 417 -2.82 5.50 39.65
C ASN A 417 -1.95 4.34 40.16
N HIS A 418 -0.91 3.94 39.46
CA HIS A 418 -0.05 2.82 39.81
C HIS A 418 1.41 3.16 39.64
N VAL A 419 2.26 2.46 40.39
CA VAL A 419 3.71 2.59 40.25
C VAL A 419 4.13 2.08 38.85
N GLY A 420 5.01 2.83 38.20
CA GLY A 420 5.54 2.45 36.89
C GLY A 420 6.51 1.26 36.96
N LEU A 421 6.59 0.51 35.89
CA LEU A 421 7.53 -0.58 35.69
C LEU A 421 8.45 -0.29 34.51
N ARG A 422 9.68 -0.80 34.54
CA ARG A 422 10.59 -0.80 33.38
C ARG A 422 11.07 -2.22 33.12
N SER A 423 11.37 -2.54 31.85
CA SER A 423 12.03 -3.80 31.51
C SER A 423 13.39 -3.92 32.20
N ALA A 424 13.72 -5.10 32.73
CA ALA A 424 15.04 -5.38 33.32
C ALA A 424 16.15 -5.31 32.27
N ASN A 425 15.86 -5.80 31.07
CA ASN A 425 16.78 -5.87 29.94
C ASN A 425 16.28 -5.01 28.78
N LEU A 426 17.17 -4.75 27.83
CA LEU A 426 16.84 -4.13 26.57
C LEU A 426 15.87 -5.04 25.80
N LYS A 427 14.87 -4.42 25.18
CA LYS A 427 13.94 -5.06 24.27
C LYS A 427 14.32 -4.73 22.84
N THR A 428 14.58 -5.74 22.03
CA THR A 428 14.70 -5.59 20.58
C THR A 428 13.30 -5.51 19.98
N MET A 429 13.06 -4.47 19.21
CA MET A 429 11.81 -4.21 18.49
C MET A 429 12.10 -4.09 16.99
N ASP A 430 11.24 -4.62 16.17
CA ASP A 430 11.34 -4.60 14.70
C ASP A 430 9.97 -4.32 14.05
N ILE A 431 9.88 -4.50 12.74
CA ILE A 431 8.66 -4.30 11.95
C ILE A 431 7.75 -5.54 11.88
N SER A 432 8.06 -6.60 12.63
CA SER A 432 7.24 -7.83 12.63
C SER A 432 5.81 -7.52 13.07
N SER A 433 4.83 -8.00 12.33
CA SER A 433 3.40 -7.88 12.69
C SER A 433 3.05 -8.65 13.97
N THR A 434 3.90 -9.59 14.37
CA THR A 434 3.78 -10.37 15.59
C THR A 434 5.07 -10.24 16.44
N PRO A 435 5.37 -9.03 16.98
CA PRO A 435 6.60 -8.83 17.72
C PRO A 435 6.63 -9.73 18.96
N PRO A 436 7.81 -10.25 19.34
CA PRO A 436 7.96 -11.05 20.54
C PRO A 436 7.43 -10.31 21.78
N ALA A 437 6.61 -10.96 22.59
CA ALA A 437 6.00 -10.35 23.76
C ALA A 437 7.06 -9.94 24.80
N LEU A 438 6.90 -8.74 25.37
CA LEU A 438 7.60 -8.29 26.56
C LEU A 438 6.62 -8.44 27.75
N ASP A 439 6.73 -9.53 28.48
CA ASP A 439 5.88 -9.78 29.63
C ASP A 439 6.50 -9.15 30.89
N LEU A 440 6.02 -7.98 31.28
CA LEU A 440 6.44 -7.26 32.48
C LEU A 440 5.69 -7.76 33.76
N THR A 441 4.81 -8.72 33.63
CA THR A 441 4.17 -9.34 34.80
C THR A 441 5.08 -10.33 35.50
N ALA A 442 6.13 -10.81 34.81
CA ALA A 442 7.13 -11.70 35.37
C ALA A 442 8.27 -10.89 36.02
N ASN A 443 8.61 -11.22 37.29
CA ASN A 443 9.66 -10.52 38.05
C ASN A 443 11.04 -10.52 37.34
N SER A 444 11.34 -11.56 36.59
CA SER A 444 12.60 -11.66 35.82
C SER A 444 12.70 -10.64 34.66
N ASN A 445 11.58 -10.14 34.18
CA ASN A 445 11.51 -9.23 33.06
C ASN A 445 11.31 -7.76 33.47
N SER A 446 11.01 -7.49 34.74
CA SER A 446 10.79 -6.16 35.26
C SER A 446 11.82 -5.80 36.35
N MET A 447 12.31 -4.57 36.30
CA MET A 447 12.99 -3.95 37.46
C MET A 447 11.96 -3.12 38.18
N GLY A 448 11.82 -3.36 39.52
CA GLY A 448 10.89 -2.74 40.45
C GLY A 448 10.51 -1.29 40.23
N SER A 449 9.81 -0.68 41.19
CA SER A 449 9.23 0.67 41.07
C SER A 449 10.12 1.67 40.33
N PHE A 450 9.71 2.00 39.12
CA PHE A 450 10.35 3.08 38.37
C PHE A 450 9.75 4.40 38.88
N GLY A 451 10.54 5.11 39.69
CA GLY A 451 10.09 6.20 40.50
C GLY A 451 9.21 7.21 39.83
N ALA A 452 8.16 7.57 40.53
CA ALA A 452 7.74 8.96 40.52
C ALA A 452 8.92 9.84 40.97
N ASN A 453 9.45 10.65 40.11
CA ASN A 453 10.13 11.89 40.36
C ASN A 453 9.56 12.96 39.48
#